data_05a68295bd97c2f6b4bcbdb80f347f42
#
_entry.id   05a68295bd97c2f6b4bcbdb80f347f42
#
_cell.length_a   1.000
_cell.length_b   1.000
_cell.length_c   1.000
_cell.angle_alpha   90.00
_cell.angle_beta   90.00
_cell.angle_gamma   90.00
#
_symmetry.space_group_name_H-M   'P 1'
#
loop_
_entity.id
_entity.type
_entity.pdbx_description
1 polymer ?
#
loop_
_entity_poly.entity_id
_entity_poly.type
_entity_poly.pdbx_seq_one_letter_code
_entity_poly.pdbx_strand_id
1 'polypeptide(L)'
;MQIQQKLLTKNQYSRPGARMGQVKNVVVHWVGNANTTAINNRNYFESLKTKKIYASSHYIVGLEGEVIQCVPENEVAYHANQANSYSIGIECCHPDWDGKFNDKTYQSVIELCVDICKRYKLDPQKALIRHYDVTKKQCPLYYVQHQDAWQKLKYDVSVALKGKDQELEEAVKKIVQSGIKLDINSWSSQERINLKNVPALLTRLGGLEQLVARKIISSRDLWSQGRYNTNHVRSLLIKYAKAI
;
A
#
# COMPACT_ATOMS: atom_id res chain seq x y z
N MET A 1 13.50 2.14 1.12
CA MET A 1 13.20 2.31 2.57
C MET A 1 14.35 1.73 3.39
N GLN A 2 14.84 2.49 4.39
CA GLN A 2 15.84 2.02 5.35
C GLN A 2 15.17 1.66 6.68
N ILE A 3 15.36 0.41 7.15
CA ILE A 3 14.81 -0.06 8.42
C ILE A 3 15.90 0.00 9.49
N GLN A 4 15.63 0.70 10.59
CA GLN A 4 16.51 0.78 11.74
C GLN A 4 16.19 -0.37 12.70
N GLN A 5 17.11 -1.31 12.87
CA GLN A 5 16.94 -2.37 13.86
C GLN A 5 17.23 -1.85 15.27
N LYS A 6 16.20 -1.68 16.08
CA LYS A 6 16.28 -1.33 17.51
C LYS A 6 15.44 -2.34 18.31
N LEU A 7 15.88 -3.58 18.26
CA LEU A 7 15.15 -4.70 18.85
C LEU A 7 14.94 -4.51 20.36
N LEU A 8 13.77 -4.91 20.84
CA LEU A 8 13.45 -4.98 22.26
C LEU A 8 14.30 -6.06 22.94
N THR A 9 14.63 -5.85 24.20
CA THR A 9 15.25 -6.90 25.04
C THR A 9 14.27 -8.07 25.15
N LYS A 10 14.77 -9.32 25.00
CA LYS A 10 13.93 -10.50 25.18
C LYS A 10 13.37 -10.56 26.60
N ASN A 11 12.07 -10.68 26.72
CA ASN A 11 11.33 -10.78 27.97
C ASN A 11 9.92 -11.29 27.69
N GLN A 12 9.23 -11.83 28.68
CA GLN A 12 7.90 -12.43 28.49
C GLN A 12 6.79 -11.42 28.12
N TYR A 13 6.98 -10.09 28.32
CA TYR A 13 5.93 -9.09 28.20
C TYR A 13 5.90 -8.36 26.85
N SER A 14 7.07 -8.03 26.28
CA SER A 14 7.12 -7.26 25.03
C SER A 14 7.91 -7.96 23.90
N ARG A 15 8.75 -8.94 24.19
CA ARG A 15 9.44 -9.78 23.20
C ARG A 15 9.70 -11.18 23.75
N PRO A 16 8.72 -12.09 23.67
CA PRO A 16 8.84 -13.43 24.28
C PRO A 16 9.86 -14.33 23.57
N GLY A 17 10.25 -14.02 22.34
CA GLY A 17 11.12 -14.87 21.52
C GLY A 17 10.42 -16.12 21.01
N ALA A 18 9.10 -16.19 21.14
CA ALA A 18 8.30 -17.29 20.59
C ALA A 18 8.32 -17.24 19.06
N ARG A 19 8.41 -18.42 18.41
CA ARG A 19 8.50 -18.52 16.96
C ARG A 19 7.18 -18.11 16.30
N MET A 20 7.28 -17.25 15.28
CA MET A 20 6.16 -16.88 14.40
C MET A 20 5.72 -18.09 13.57
N GLY A 21 4.42 -18.25 13.41
CA GLY A 21 3.84 -19.17 12.43
C GLY A 21 3.94 -18.64 11.00
N GLN A 22 3.18 -19.24 10.10
CA GLN A 22 3.08 -18.70 8.74
C GLN A 22 2.41 -17.33 8.76
N VAL A 23 3.10 -16.32 8.24
CA VAL A 23 2.55 -14.97 8.11
C VAL A 23 1.43 -14.97 7.09
N LYS A 24 0.24 -14.53 7.51
CA LYS A 24 -0.98 -14.44 6.68
C LYS A 24 -1.47 -13.00 6.52
N ASN A 25 -1.17 -12.14 7.50
CA ASN A 25 -1.69 -10.78 7.56
C ASN A 25 -0.62 -9.77 7.98
N VAL A 26 -0.86 -8.53 7.60
CA VAL A 26 -0.23 -7.33 8.16
C VAL A 26 -1.29 -6.55 8.90
N VAL A 27 -1.10 -6.34 10.20
CA VAL A 27 -2.04 -5.60 11.04
C VAL A 27 -1.53 -4.18 11.22
N VAL A 28 -2.32 -3.22 10.76
CA VAL A 28 -2.00 -1.79 10.90
C VAL A 28 -2.64 -1.26 12.17
N HIS A 29 -1.82 -0.54 12.95
CA HIS A 29 -2.22 0.13 14.19
C HIS A 29 -1.89 1.62 14.13
N TRP A 30 -2.38 2.36 15.08
CA TRP A 30 -1.92 3.69 15.45
C TRP A 30 -1.38 3.64 16.88
N VAL A 31 -0.37 4.44 17.20
CA VAL A 31 0.24 4.42 18.54
C VAL A 31 -0.69 4.94 19.65
N GLY A 32 -1.82 5.57 19.30
CA GLY A 32 -2.81 6.08 20.25
C GLY A 32 -2.27 7.20 21.17
N ASN A 33 -1.18 7.84 20.77
CA ASN A 33 -0.54 8.93 21.48
C ASN A 33 0.02 9.93 20.44
N ALA A 34 -0.71 11.01 20.23
CA ALA A 34 -0.42 12.00 19.19
C ALA A 34 0.95 12.65 19.39
N ASN A 35 1.59 13.01 18.27
CA ASN A 35 2.87 13.73 18.20
C ASN A 35 4.03 13.06 18.93
N THR A 36 4.01 11.73 19.05
CA THR A 36 5.14 10.95 19.58
C THR A 36 5.98 10.36 18.44
N THR A 37 7.30 10.28 18.66
CA THR A 37 8.23 9.73 17.66
C THR A 37 8.28 8.20 17.71
N ALA A 38 8.81 7.58 16.63
CA ALA A 38 8.98 6.13 16.60
C ALA A 38 9.87 5.63 17.75
N ILE A 39 10.92 6.39 18.12
CA ILE A 39 11.81 6.01 19.22
C ILE A 39 11.14 6.13 20.59
N ASN A 40 10.24 7.12 20.79
CA ASN A 40 9.46 7.21 22.02
C ASN A 40 8.59 5.96 22.22
N ASN A 41 7.91 5.53 21.17
CA ASN A 41 7.03 4.36 21.20
C ASN A 41 7.83 3.05 21.33
N ARG A 42 9.00 2.94 20.68
CA ARG A 42 9.91 1.82 20.90
C ARG A 42 10.36 1.73 22.35
N ASN A 43 10.73 2.86 22.96
CA ASN A 43 11.16 2.91 24.35
C ASN A 43 10.01 2.64 25.34
N TYR A 44 8.79 3.03 24.97
CA TYR A 44 7.60 2.61 25.70
C TYR A 44 7.48 1.08 25.71
N PHE A 45 7.57 0.40 24.57
CA PHE A 45 7.54 -1.08 24.52
C PHE A 45 8.71 -1.71 25.32
N GLU A 46 9.89 -1.10 25.32
CA GLU A 46 11.01 -1.57 26.15
C GLU A 46 10.70 -1.48 27.65
N SER A 47 9.99 -0.41 28.07
CA SER A 47 9.61 -0.23 29.47
C SER A 47 8.60 -1.24 29.98
N LEU A 48 7.84 -1.89 29.09
CA LEU A 48 6.78 -2.82 29.47
C LEU A 48 7.31 -4.09 30.14
N LYS A 49 8.58 -4.43 29.94
CA LYS A 49 9.23 -5.54 30.66
C LYS A 49 9.25 -5.35 32.18
N THR A 50 9.39 -4.10 32.62
CA THR A 50 9.36 -3.74 34.07
C THR A 50 7.96 -3.46 34.57
N LYS A 51 7.09 -2.90 33.70
CA LYS A 51 5.67 -2.67 33.99
C LYS A 51 4.83 -3.93 33.97
N LYS A 52 5.37 -5.05 33.47
CA LYS A 52 4.69 -6.35 33.34
C LYS A 52 3.40 -6.29 32.48
N ILE A 53 3.43 -5.51 31.38
CA ILE A 53 2.30 -5.33 30.47
C ILE A 53 2.61 -6.00 29.14
N TYR A 54 1.70 -6.81 28.64
CA TYR A 54 1.82 -7.51 27.36
C TYR A 54 1.44 -6.60 26.21
N ALA A 55 2.44 -5.99 25.55
CA ALA A 55 2.26 -5.26 24.29
C ALA A 55 3.58 -5.09 23.56
N SER A 56 3.54 -5.16 22.23
CA SER A 56 4.64 -4.83 21.31
C SER A 56 4.14 -4.82 19.88
N SER A 57 4.98 -4.39 18.93
CA SER A 57 4.77 -4.59 17.50
C SER A 57 6.08 -4.98 16.83
N HIS A 58 6.01 -5.47 15.59
CA HIS A 58 7.21 -5.76 14.81
C HIS A 58 7.88 -4.48 14.36
N TYR A 59 7.08 -3.51 13.90
CA TYR A 59 7.54 -2.24 13.36
C TYR A 59 6.82 -1.06 13.97
N ILE A 60 7.53 0.06 14.00
CA ILE A 60 6.96 1.38 14.26
C ILE A 60 7.39 2.30 13.12
N VAL A 61 6.42 2.98 12.51
CA VAL A 61 6.62 4.01 11.49
C VAL A 61 6.45 5.37 12.13
N GLY A 62 7.46 6.22 12.05
CA GLY A 62 7.51 7.53 12.70
C GLY A 62 6.93 8.67 11.87
N LEU A 63 6.88 9.86 12.46
CA LEU A 63 6.33 11.08 11.85
C LEU A 63 7.17 11.59 10.67
N GLU A 64 8.48 11.33 10.68
CA GLU A 64 9.38 11.68 9.58
C GLU A 64 9.54 10.54 8.56
N GLY A 65 8.75 9.48 8.71
CA GLY A 65 8.77 8.32 7.83
C GLY A 65 9.85 7.30 8.19
N GLU A 66 10.57 7.49 9.29
CA GLU A 66 11.54 6.52 9.78
C GLU A 66 10.84 5.22 10.22
N VAL A 67 11.48 4.08 9.95
CA VAL A 67 10.96 2.75 10.32
C VAL A 67 11.90 2.08 11.31
N ILE A 68 11.36 1.75 12.47
CA ILE A 68 12.10 1.02 13.53
C ILE A 68 11.54 -0.41 13.62
N GLN A 69 12.43 -1.41 13.54
CA GLN A 69 12.09 -2.80 13.85
C GLN A 69 12.30 -3.05 15.34
N CYS A 70 11.24 -3.43 16.04
CA CYS A 70 11.24 -3.70 17.48
C CYS A 70 11.29 -5.20 17.80
N VAL A 71 10.62 -6.03 16.98
CA VAL A 71 10.60 -7.49 17.09
C VAL A 71 10.92 -8.09 15.72
N PRO A 72 11.81 -9.10 15.62
CA PRO A 72 12.07 -9.79 14.36
C PRO A 72 10.78 -10.46 13.83
N GLU A 73 10.61 -10.50 12.51
CA GLU A 73 9.39 -11.08 11.89
C GLU A 73 9.22 -12.59 12.11
N ASN A 74 10.29 -13.30 12.47
CA ASN A 74 10.23 -14.71 12.82
C ASN A 74 9.92 -14.95 14.32
N GLU A 75 9.70 -13.87 15.09
CA GLU A 75 9.25 -13.91 16.49
C GLU A 75 7.85 -13.32 16.62
N VAL A 76 7.07 -13.79 17.58
CA VAL A 76 5.74 -13.28 17.91
C VAL A 76 5.85 -11.92 18.60
N ALA A 77 5.07 -10.93 18.15
CA ALA A 77 4.83 -9.68 18.85
C ALA A 77 3.39 -9.65 19.42
N TYR A 78 3.20 -8.96 20.54
CA TYR A 78 1.89 -8.86 21.20
C TYR A 78 1.13 -7.61 20.77
N HIS A 79 0.42 -7.65 19.63
CA HIS A 79 -0.24 -6.47 19.04
C HIS A 79 -1.75 -6.65 18.77
N ALA A 80 -2.21 -7.87 18.49
CA ALA A 80 -3.59 -8.10 18.05
C ALA A 80 -4.15 -9.47 18.51
N ASN A 81 -3.95 -9.82 19.78
CA ASN A 81 -4.50 -11.03 20.42
C ASN A 81 -4.29 -12.31 19.57
N GLN A 82 -5.38 -12.92 19.07
CA GLN A 82 -5.33 -14.18 18.30
C GLN A 82 -4.54 -14.04 16.98
N ALA A 83 -4.36 -12.82 16.45
CA ALA A 83 -3.57 -12.63 15.24
C ALA A 83 -2.06 -12.56 15.48
N ASN A 84 -1.60 -12.50 16.74
CA ASN A 84 -0.19 -12.38 17.08
C ASN A 84 0.70 -13.48 16.46
N SER A 85 0.18 -14.70 16.36
CA SER A 85 0.94 -15.88 15.92
C SER A 85 1.07 -16.02 14.39
N TYR A 86 0.34 -15.19 13.61
CA TYR A 86 0.32 -15.30 12.16
C TYR A 86 0.31 -13.93 11.43
N SER A 87 0.63 -12.85 12.13
CA SER A 87 0.63 -11.52 11.50
C SER A 87 1.80 -10.64 11.92
N ILE A 88 2.19 -9.75 11.01
CA ILE A 88 3.16 -8.70 11.27
C ILE A 88 2.41 -7.45 11.73
N GLY A 89 2.70 -6.94 12.93
CA GLY A 89 2.09 -5.70 13.45
C GLY A 89 2.95 -4.48 13.12
N ILE A 90 2.29 -3.40 12.66
CA ILE A 90 2.90 -2.10 12.36
C ILE A 90 2.18 -1.03 13.17
N GLU A 91 2.87 -0.39 14.08
CA GLU A 91 2.40 0.80 14.79
C GLU A 91 2.77 2.06 14.01
N CYS A 92 1.81 2.94 13.79
CA CYS A 92 2.00 4.14 12.99
C CYS A 92 1.85 5.39 13.89
N CYS A 93 2.87 6.23 13.90
CA CYS A 93 2.81 7.55 14.53
C CYS A 93 1.88 8.48 13.75
N HIS A 94 1.27 9.41 14.45
CA HIS A 94 0.34 10.39 13.88
C HIS A 94 0.49 11.74 14.60
N PRO A 95 0.29 12.88 13.90
CA PRO A 95 0.49 14.20 14.50
C PRO A 95 -0.61 14.57 15.48
N ASP A 96 -1.87 14.24 15.15
CA ASP A 96 -3.05 14.72 15.86
C ASP A 96 -3.90 13.57 16.42
N TRP A 97 -4.79 13.89 17.34
CA TRP A 97 -5.64 12.92 18.05
C TRP A 97 -6.74 12.29 17.18
N ASP A 98 -6.97 12.77 15.95
CA ASP A 98 -7.83 12.10 14.98
C ASP A 98 -7.20 10.80 14.46
N GLY A 99 -5.88 10.64 14.63
CA GLY A 99 -5.13 9.44 14.24
C GLY A 99 -4.84 9.33 12.75
N LYS A 100 -5.01 10.41 11.98
CA LYS A 100 -4.64 10.47 10.56
C LYS A 100 -3.12 10.47 10.42
N PHE A 101 -2.59 9.59 9.58
CA PHE A 101 -1.16 9.59 9.28
C PHE A 101 -0.82 10.80 8.41
N ASN A 102 0.30 11.47 8.71
CA ASN A 102 0.84 12.48 7.79
C ASN A 102 1.42 11.81 6.54
N ASP A 103 1.77 12.61 5.54
CA ASP A 103 2.23 12.09 4.24
C ASP A 103 3.48 11.22 4.35
N LYS A 104 4.43 11.58 5.21
CA LYS A 104 5.67 10.82 5.41
C LYS A 104 5.40 9.46 6.07
N THR A 105 4.61 9.44 7.14
CA THR A 105 4.18 8.20 7.79
C THR A 105 3.40 7.33 6.81
N TYR A 106 2.43 7.92 6.09
CA TYR A 106 1.59 7.21 5.13
C TYR A 106 2.41 6.55 4.02
N GLN A 107 3.35 7.30 3.43
CA GLN A 107 4.23 6.78 2.39
C GLN A 107 5.10 5.62 2.89
N SER A 108 5.69 5.75 4.08
CA SER A 108 6.52 4.68 4.67
C SER A 108 5.71 3.45 5.06
N VAL A 109 4.45 3.62 5.50
CA VAL A 109 3.53 2.49 5.72
C VAL A 109 3.28 1.74 4.41
N ILE A 110 3.04 2.45 3.30
CA ILE A 110 2.88 1.82 1.97
C ILE A 110 4.14 1.02 1.61
N GLU A 111 5.33 1.64 1.70
CA GLU A 111 6.59 0.98 1.34
C GLU A 111 6.87 -0.26 2.19
N LEU A 112 6.63 -0.19 3.50
CA LEU A 112 6.79 -1.32 4.41
C LEU A 112 5.79 -2.44 4.12
N CYS A 113 4.51 -2.10 3.90
CA CYS A 113 3.49 -3.09 3.53
C CYS A 113 3.82 -3.77 2.19
N VAL A 114 4.31 -3.02 1.20
CA VAL A 114 4.75 -3.58 -0.09
C VAL A 114 5.90 -4.57 0.10
N ASP A 115 6.92 -4.21 0.89
CA ASP A 115 8.05 -5.08 1.16
C ASP A 115 7.62 -6.38 1.85
N ILE A 116 6.79 -6.28 2.90
CA ILE A 116 6.24 -7.45 3.60
C ILE A 116 5.39 -8.30 2.64
N CYS A 117 4.47 -7.70 1.89
CA CYS A 117 3.62 -8.42 0.95
C CYS A 117 4.42 -9.16 -0.14
N LYS A 118 5.51 -8.57 -0.63
CA LYS A 118 6.43 -9.23 -1.58
C LYS A 118 7.09 -10.46 -0.96
N ARG A 119 7.69 -10.29 0.22
CA ARG A 119 8.46 -11.36 0.88
C ARG A 119 7.59 -12.54 1.28
N TYR A 120 6.36 -12.27 1.74
CA TYR A 120 5.42 -13.29 2.20
C TYR A 120 4.40 -13.71 1.13
N LYS A 121 4.47 -13.17 -0.10
CA LYS A 121 3.56 -13.44 -1.23
C LYS A 121 2.08 -13.21 -0.86
N LEU A 122 1.82 -12.08 -0.21
CA LEU A 122 0.48 -11.72 0.27
C LEU A 122 -0.24 -10.81 -0.75
N ASP A 123 -1.55 -10.99 -0.88
CA ASP A 123 -2.43 -10.06 -1.58
C ASP A 123 -2.81 -8.91 -0.62
N PRO A 124 -2.40 -7.65 -0.87
CA PRO A 124 -2.69 -6.53 0.02
C PRO A 124 -4.18 -6.33 0.29
N GLN A 125 -5.05 -6.63 -0.70
CA GLN A 125 -6.49 -6.46 -0.55
C GLN A 125 -7.09 -7.39 0.50
N LYS A 126 -6.48 -8.54 0.73
CA LYS A 126 -6.92 -9.56 1.69
C LYS A 126 -6.10 -9.53 2.97
N ALA A 127 -4.78 -9.33 2.84
CA ALA A 127 -3.84 -9.49 3.94
C ALA A 127 -3.70 -8.26 4.83
N LEU A 128 -3.91 -7.02 4.29
CA LEU A 128 -3.88 -5.82 5.13
C LEU A 128 -5.19 -5.72 5.90
N ILE A 129 -5.08 -5.78 7.22
CA ILE A 129 -6.19 -5.66 8.17
C ILE A 129 -5.86 -4.64 9.25
N ARG A 130 -6.90 -4.08 9.88
CA ARG A 130 -6.78 -3.19 11.05
C ARG A 130 -6.84 -4.02 12.32
N HIS A 131 -6.31 -3.52 13.41
CA HIS A 131 -6.57 -4.11 14.73
C HIS A 131 -8.09 -4.25 14.99
N TYR A 132 -8.86 -3.27 14.52
CA TYR A 132 -10.33 -3.30 14.56
C TYR A 132 -10.94 -4.55 13.92
N ASP A 133 -10.39 -5.01 12.82
CA ASP A 133 -10.91 -6.17 12.10
C ASP A 133 -10.72 -7.48 12.91
N VAL A 134 -9.73 -7.49 13.83
CA VAL A 134 -9.43 -8.63 14.71
C VAL A 134 -10.23 -8.57 16.01
N THR A 135 -10.27 -7.41 16.70
CA THR A 135 -10.75 -7.33 18.10
C THR A 135 -11.86 -6.30 18.32
N LYS A 136 -12.26 -5.54 17.29
CA LYS A 136 -13.20 -4.41 17.36
C LYS A 136 -12.68 -3.18 18.14
N LYS A 137 -11.42 -3.19 18.58
CA LYS A 137 -10.76 -1.99 19.11
C LYS A 137 -10.72 -0.90 18.04
N GLN A 138 -11.01 0.37 18.40
CA GLN A 138 -10.94 1.51 17.48
C GLN A 138 -9.47 1.82 17.12
N CYS A 139 -8.85 0.97 16.30
CA CYS A 139 -7.45 1.04 15.95
C CYS A 139 -7.19 0.48 14.53
N PRO A 140 -6.55 1.26 13.64
CA PRO A 140 -6.17 2.67 13.79
C PRO A 140 -7.41 3.60 13.70
N LEU A 141 -7.55 4.55 14.63
CA LEU A 141 -8.78 5.32 14.81
C LEU A 141 -9.30 5.94 13.52
N TYR A 142 -8.51 6.78 12.86
CA TYR A 142 -8.90 7.45 11.63
C TYR A 142 -9.41 6.48 10.56
N TYR A 143 -8.69 5.38 10.34
CA TYR A 143 -9.00 4.39 9.30
C TYR A 143 -10.14 3.43 9.68
N VAL A 144 -10.58 3.45 10.94
CA VAL A 144 -11.83 2.79 11.37
C VAL A 144 -13.02 3.71 11.09
N GLN A 145 -12.88 5.00 11.38
CA GLN A 145 -13.94 6.01 11.18
C GLN A 145 -14.11 6.39 9.70
N HIS A 146 -13.04 6.30 8.87
CA HIS A 146 -13.02 6.66 7.46
C HIS A 146 -12.69 5.42 6.62
N GLN A 147 -13.73 4.66 6.29
CA GLN A 147 -13.59 3.41 5.51
C GLN A 147 -13.00 3.62 4.12
N ASP A 148 -13.30 4.74 3.48
CA ASP A 148 -12.73 5.16 2.20
C ASP A 148 -11.22 5.36 2.29
N ALA A 149 -10.71 6.00 3.35
CA ALA A 149 -9.28 6.16 3.59
C ALA A 149 -8.58 4.80 3.83
N TRP A 150 -9.24 3.86 4.51
CA TRP A 150 -8.71 2.50 4.65
C TRP A 150 -8.63 1.77 3.32
N GLN A 151 -9.68 1.82 2.49
CA GLN A 151 -9.66 1.23 1.16
C GLN A 151 -8.62 1.87 0.26
N LYS A 152 -8.45 3.21 0.36
CA LYS A 152 -7.39 3.92 -0.35
C LYS A 152 -6.00 3.40 0.03
N LEU A 153 -5.69 3.22 1.33
CA LEU A 153 -4.40 2.69 1.77
C LEU A 153 -4.13 1.29 1.19
N LYS A 154 -5.10 0.39 1.25
CA LYS A 154 -5.00 -0.95 0.64
C LYS A 154 -4.78 -0.89 -0.87
N TYR A 155 -5.48 0.01 -1.54
CA TYR A 155 -5.35 0.24 -2.98
C TYR A 155 -3.94 0.76 -3.32
N ASP A 156 -3.45 1.78 -2.60
CA ASP A 156 -2.13 2.37 -2.83
C ASP A 156 -1.00 1.34 -2.63
N VAL A 157 -1.11 0.47 -1.61
CA VAL A 157 -0.18 -0.66 -1.43
C VAL A 157 -0.26 -1.65 -2.58
N SER A 158 -1.46 -1.96 -3.08
CA SER A 158 -1.65 -2.89 -4.21
C SER A 158 -1.03 -2.35 -5.50
N VAL A 159 -1.20 -1.05 -5.75
CA VAL A 159 -0.60 -0.37 -6.91
C VAL A 159 0.93 -0.36 -6.81
N ALA A 160 1.46 -0.01 -5.63
CA ALA A 160 2.89 0.04 -5.41
C ALA A 160 3.54 -1.37 -5.45
N LEU A 161 2.81 -2.40 -5.00
CA LEU A 161 3.29 -3.80 -5.04
C LEU A 161 3.46 -4.32 -6.47
N LYS A 162 2.53 -3.98 -7.36
CA LYS A 162 2.62 -4.38 -8.77
C LYS A 162 3.78 -3.70 -9.51
N GLY A 163 4.34 -2.65 -8.91
CA GLY A 163 5.37 -1.82 -9.48
C GLY A 163 4.82 -0.79 -10.47
N LYS A 164 5.65 0.19 -10.83
CA LYS A 164 5.34 1.06 -11.97
C LYS A 164 5.34 0.19 -13.23
N ASP A 165 4.29 0.24 -14.01
CA ASP A 165 4.29 -0.30 -15.36
C ASP A 165 5.17 0.60 -16.23
N GLN A 166 6.48 0.38 -16.19
CA GLN A 166 7.46 1.22 -16.87
C GLN A 166 7.17 1.32 -18.37
N GLU A 167 6.79 0.21 -19.00
CA GLU A 167 6.45 0.20 -20.43
C GLU A 167 5.25 1.10 -20.72
N LEU A 168 4.20 1.05 -19.88
CA LEU A 168 3.03 1.92 -20.01
C LEU A 168 3.37 3.37 -19.70
N GLU A 169 4.15 3.63 -18.64
CA GLU A 169 4.57 4.99 -18.27
C GLU A 169 5.38 5.65 -19.39
N GLU A 170 6.36 4.92 -19.97
CA GLU A 170 7.16 5.40 -21.11
C GLU A 170 6.29 5.64 -22.35
N ALA A 171 5.35 4.73 -22.63
CA ALA A 171 4.41 4.87 -23.74
C ALA A 171 3.55 6.13 -23.58
N VAL A 172 2.97 6.38 -22.41
CA VAL A 172 2.14 7.57 -22.13
C VAL A 172 2.99 8.85 -22.22
N LYS A 173 4.21 8.87 -21.70
CA LYS A 173 5.13 10.00 -21.83
C LYS A 173 5.43 10.32 -23.32
N LYS A 174 5.70 9.31 -24.13
CA LYS A 174 5.94 9.48 -25.57
C LYS A 174 4.71 10.05 -26.29
N ILE A 175 3.52 9.58 -25.97
CA ILE A 175 2.26 10.10 -26.52
C ILE A 175 2.08 11.58 -26.14
N VAL A 176 2.35 11.96 -24.89
CA VAL A 176 2.27 13.36 -24.45
C VAL A 176 3.31 14.23 -25.17
N GLN A 177 4.52 13.74 -25.34
CA GLN A 177 5.58 14.44 -26.09
C GLN A 177 5.24 14.65 -27.58
N SER A 178 4.39 13.78 -28.17
CA SER A 178 3.89 13.97 -29.54
C SER A 178 2.80 15.05 -29.67
N GLY A 179 2.48 15.77 -28.58
CA GLY A 179 1.49 16.84 -28.54
C GLY A 179 0.08 16.42 -28.14
N ILE A 180 -0.16 15.14 -27.83
CA ILE A 180 -1.47 14.65 -27.38
C ILE A 180 -1.61 14.91 -25.88
N LYS A 181 -2.64 15.65 -25.50
CA LYS A 181 -2.91 16.02 -24.09
C LYS A 181 -3.49 14.82 -23.33
N LEU A 182 -2.64 14.16 -22.53
CA LEU A 182 -3.02 13.13 -21.54
C LEU A 182 -2.46 13.50 -20.18
N ASP A 183 -3.22 13.19 -19.12
CA ASP A 183 -2.68 13.22 -17.76
C ASP A 183 -1.86 11.95 -17.51
N ILE A 184 -0.54 12.12 -17.41
CA ILE A 184 0.39 10.99 -17.21
C ILE A 184 0.01 10.17 -16.00
N ASN A 185 -0.36 10.79 -14.89
CA ASN A 185 -0.68 10.07 -13.66
C ASN A 185 -1.91 9.17 -13.80
N SER A 186 -2.90 9.58 -14.57
CA SER A 186 -4.13 8.81 -14.79
C SER A 186 -3.95 7.64 -15.76
N TRP A 187 -2.99 7.72 -16.71
CA TRP A 187 -2.86 6.75 -17.79
C TRP A 187 -1.60 5.88 -17.70
N SER A 188 -0.63 6.21 -16.85
CA SER A 188 0.64 5.48 -16.70
C SER A 188 0.62 4.28 -15.76
N SER A 189 -0.53 3.96 -15.18
CA SER A 189 -0.73 2.76 -14.35
C SER A 189 -2.06 2.12 -14.71
N GLN A 190 -2.03 0.84 -14.98
CA GLN A 190 -3.23 0.08 -15.38
C GLN A 190 -4.36 0.18 -14.35
N GLU A 191 -4.03 0.25 -13.07
CA GLU A 191 -5.00 0.37 -11.97
C GLU A 191 -5.65 1.76 -11.90
N ARG A 192 -4.98 2.79 -12.42
CA ARG A 192 -5.49 4.17 -12.45
C ARG A 192 -6.35 4.47 -13.68
N ILE A 193 -6.32 3.59 -14.69
CA ILE A 193 -7.12 3.74 -15.90
C ILE A 193 -8.61 3.71 -15.53
N ASN A 194 -9.27 4.85 -15.68
CA ASN A 194 -10.71 4.95 -15.55
C ASN A 194 -11.36 4.66 -16.92
N LEU A 195 -12.05 3.52 -17.03
CA LEU A 195 -12.67 3.08 -18.28
C LEU A 195 -13.73 4.07 -18.82
N LYS A 196 -14.34 4.89 -17.96
CA LYS A 196 -15.27 5.95 -18.41
C LYS A 196 -14.58 7.03 -19.27
N ASN A 197 -13.27 7.20 -19.15
CA ASN A 197 -12.49 8.17 -19.91
C ASN A 197 -11.97 7.63 -21.24
N VAL A 198 -12.18 6.33 -21.55
CA VAL A 198 -11.65 5.69 -22.76
C VAL A 198 -12.26 6.24 -24.05
N PRO A 199 -13.56 6.57 -24.16
CA PRO A 199 -14.09 7.22 -25.36
C PRO A 199 -13.36 8.52 -25.71
N ALA A 200 -13.11 9.36 -24.71
CA ALA A 200 -12.33 10.61 -24.89
C ALA A 200 -10.87 10.34 -25.26
N LEU A 201 -10.25 9.27 -24.72
CA LEU A 201 -8.91 8.83 -25.09
C LEU A 201 -8.89 8.42 -26.57
N LEU A 202 -9.81 7.57 -27.03
CA LEU A 202 -9.87 7.14 -28.43
C LEU A 202 -9.96 8.34 -29.39
N THR A 203 -10.77 9.34 -29.08
CA THR A 203 -10.89 10.58 -29.86
C THR A 203 -9.54 11.32 -29.94
N ARG A 204 -8.84 11.46 -28.81
CA ARG A 204 -7.53 12.14 -28.75
C ARG A 204 -6.44 11.40 -29.53
N LEU A 205 -6.53 10.06 -29.64
CA LEU A 205 -5.61 9.22 -30.39
C LEU A 205 -5.96 9.16 -31.90
N GLY A 206 -6.91 9.94 -32.39
CA GLY A 206 -7.30 10.02 -33.80
C GLY A 206 -8.58 9.29 -34.18
N GLY A 207 -9.31 8.75 -33.20
CA GLY A 207 -10.56 8.05 -33.38
C GLY A 207 -10.43 6.54 -33.68
N LEU A 208 -11.50 5.82 -33.43
CA LEU A 208 -11.52 4.35 -33.52
C LEU A 208 -11.18 3.84 -34.92
N GLU A 209 -11.74 4.43 -35.95
CA GLU A 209 -11.52 3.99 -37.35
C GLU A 209 -10.07 4.14 -37.76
N GLN A 210 -9.42 5.24 -37.39
CA GLN A 210 -7.99 5.45 -37.66
C GLN A 210 -7.11 4.46 -36.92
N LEU A 211 -7.43 4.14 -35.68
CA LEU A 211 -6.70 3.17 -34.86
C LEU A 211 -6.82 1.75 -35.44
N VAL A 212 -7.99 1.41 -35.99
CA VAL A 212 -8.22 0.14 -36.71
C VAL A 212 -7.41 0.11 -38.02
N ALA A 213 -7.51 1.16 -38.83
CA ALA A 213 -6.78 1.27 -40.10
C ALA A 213 -5.26 1.15 -39.91
N ARG A 214 -4.72 1.73 -38.82
CA ARG A 214 -3.29 1.63 -38.42
C ARG A 214 -2.94 0.31 -37.75
N LYS A 215 -3.87 -0.64 -37.64
CA LYS A 215 -3.70 -1.95 -36.95
C LYS A 215 -3.27 -1.85 -35.48
N ILE A 216 -3.53 -0.72 -34.85
CA ILE A 216 -3.30 -0.50 -33.40
C ILE A 216 -4.40 -1.24 -32.61
N ILE A 217 -5.61 -1.20 -33.12
CA ILE A 217 -6.79 -1.94 -32.63
C ILE A 217 -7.14 -3.04 -33.63
N SER A 218 -7.27 -4.29 -33.14
CA SER A 218 -7.63 -5.45 -33.99
C SER A 218 -9.12 -5.81 -33.94
N SER A 219 -9.84 -5.42 -32.88
CA SER A 219 -11.22 -5.81 -32.65
C SER A 219 -12.12 -4.56 -32.53
N ARG A 220 -12.56 -4.02 -33.67
CA ARG A 220 -13.41 -2.82 -33.76
C ARG A 220 -14.64 -2.91 -32.84
N ASP A 221 -15.36 -4.05 -32.89
CA ASP A 221 -16.61 -4.23 -32.16
C ASP A 221 -16.42 -4.24 -30.63
N LEU A 222 -15.30 -4.76 -30.15
CA LEU A 222 -14.98 -4.70 -28.72
C LEU A 222 -14.90 -3.25 -28.22
N TRP A 223 -14.33 -2.36 -29.02
CA TRP A 223 -14.11 -0.97 -28.65
C TRP A 223 -15.36 -0.11 -28.89
N SER A 224 -16.07 -0.31 -30.01
CA SER A 224 -17.31 0.42 -30.31
C SER A 224 -18.44 0.12 -29.34
N GLN A 225 -18.47 -1.10 -28.78
CA GLN A 225 -19.47 -1.55 -27.81
C GLN A 225 -19.07 -1.33 -26.34
N GLY A 226 -17.90 -0.72 -26.09
CA GLY A 226 -17.42 -0.47 -24.73
C GLY A 226 -17.03 -1.72 -23.93
N ARG A 227 -16.81 -2.86 -24.59
CA ARG A 227 -16.48 -4.15 -23.95
C ARG A 227 -14.98 -4.30 -23.62
N TYR A 228 -14.22 -3.23 -23.58
CA TYR A 228 -12.80 -3.21 -23.24
C TYR A 228 -12.59 -3.20 -21.70
N ASN A 229 -11.42 -3.63 -21.29
CA ASN A 229 -10.93 -3.59 -19.93
C ASN A 229 -9.59 -2.84 -19.86
N THR A 230 -9.01 -2.71 -18.67
CA THR A 230 -7.74 -1.98 -18.45
C THR A 230 -6.55 -2.60 -19.20
N ASN A 231 -6.51 -3.95 -19.40
CA ASN A 231 -5.49 -4.61 -20.21
C ASN A 231 -5.56 -4.20 -21.69
N HIS A 232 -6.77 -4.08 -22.23
CA HIS A 232 -6.99 -3.61 -23.60
C HIS A 232 -6.49 -2.18 -23.76
N VAL A 233 -6.79 -1.30 -22.82
CA VAL A 233 -6.36 0.12 -22.83
C VAL A 233 -4.84 0.23 -22.68
N ARG A 234 -4.23 -0.55 -21.79
CA ARG A 234 -2.78 -0.65 -21.66
C ARG A 234 -2.13 -1.02 -23.01
N SER A 235 -2.62 -2.09 -23.63
CA SER A 235 -2.10 -2.56 -24.93
C SER A 235 -2.28 -1.53 -26.04
N LEU A 236 -3.41 -0.81 -26.05
CA LEU A 236 -3.67 0.29 -26.98
C LEU A 236 -2.60 1.39 -26.85
N LEU A 237 -2.37 1.89 -25.64
CA LEU A 237 -1.42 2.99 -25.39
C LEU A 237 0.01 2.60 -25.78
N ILE A 238 0.45 1.38 -25.42
CA ILE A 238 1.78 0.89 -25.80
C ILE A 238 1.93 0.73 -27.30
N LYS A 239 0.94 0.13 -27.99
CA LYS A 239 0.97 -0.01 -29.43
C LYS A 239 0.95 1.34 -30.15
N TYR A 240 0.14 2.28 -29.66
CA TYR A 240 0.08 3.62 -30.21
C TYR A 240 1.42 4.34 -30.09
N ALA A 241 2.05 4.29 -28.92
CA ALA A 241 3.37 4.89 -28.69
C ALA A 241 4.46 4.26 -29.59
N LYS A 242 4.38 2.97 -29.91
CA LYS A 242 5.31 2.32 -30.86
C LYS A 242 5.07 2.76 -32.31
N ALA A 243 3.87 3.24 -32.63
CA ALA A 243 3.48 3.63 -33.98
C ALA A 243 3.68 5.12 -34.30
N ILE A 244 4.06 5.94 -33.32
CA ILE A 244 4.42 7.37 -33.45
C ILE A 244 5.92 7.53 -33.18
#